data_e3f595dfb818db02de5f19fa0e34d4e5
#
_entry.id   e3f595dfb818db02de5f19fa0e34d4e5
#
_cell.length_a   1.000
_cell.length_b   1.000
_cell.length_c   1.000
_cell.angle_alpha   90.00
_cell.angle_beta   90.00
_cell.angle_gamma   90.00
#
_symmetry.space_group_name_H-M   'P 1'
#
loop_
_entity.id
_entity.type
_entity.pdbx_description
1 polymer ?
#
loop_
_entity_poly.entity_id
_entity_poly.type
_entity_poly.pdbx_seq_one_letter_code
_entity_poly.pdbx_strand_id
1 'polypeptide(L)'
;MDRLLIVDGHNLLFQMFFGMPSKIIGTQGCAIHGVIGFIGALNRLCDMYTPSHLLVMFDGEKNNPRKDILIEYKANRIDYSEVPDDENPFTQLPYIYEALDYMGIRWAETTDCETDDVIAGYALEHGKECEVLISSFDSDYFQLINDRVKVIRYRGQSTQLCDGKYICEKFGVTPERYLDYKCLVGDTSDNIPGIRGIGPKTAAKLINELGDIEAIKERSTEITSEKLRAAIDGGHEILTRNSALIKLGKGAALPFTLDEIRFTNPRLRTMEVIRGIGH
;
A
#
# COMPACT_ATOMS: atom_id res chain seq x y z
N MET A 1 -14.79 2.69 19.92
CA MET A 1 -13.74 1.80 19.46
C MET A 1 -12.71 2.66 18.77
N ASP A 2 -11.45 2.51 19.14
CA ASP A 2 -10.39 3.29 18.54
C ASP A 2 -10.21 2.90 17.07
N ARG A 3 -9.82 3.88 16.26
CA ARG A 3 -9.61 3.73 14.83
C ARG A 3 -8.26 4.33 14.45
N LEU A 4 -7.39 3.51 13.90
CA LEU A 4 -6.10 3.91 13.37
C LEU A 4 -6.21 4.06 11.84
N LEU A 5 -5.99 5.27 11.34
CA LEU A 5 -5.81 5.54 9.91
C LEU A 5 -4.31 5.63 9.62
N ILE A 6 -3.84 4.77 8.72
CA ILE A 6 -2.47 4.83 8.22
C ILE A 6 -2.52 5.18 6.74
N VAL A 7 -1.79 6.21 6.35
CA VAL A 7 -1.74 6.70 4.98
C VAL A 7 -0.38 6.37 4.38
N ASP A 8 -0.40 5.67 3.27
CA ASP A 8 0.75 5.50 2.39
C ASP A 8 1.00 6.85 1.68
N GLY A 9 2.00 7.56 2.16
CA GLY A 9 2.26 8.96 1.80
C GLY A 9 2.69 9.10 0.34
N HIS A 10 3.59 8.26 -0.15
CA HIS A 10 4.00 8.31 -1.55
C HIS A 10 2.85 7.96 -2.49
N ASN A 11 2.09 6.92 -2.17
CA ASN A 11 0.92 6.54 -2.97
C ASN A 11 -0.10 7.70 -3.06
N LEU A 12 -0.41 8.35 -1.94
CA LEU A 12 -1.31 9.49 -1.92
C LEU A 12 -0.73 10.70 -2.67
N LEU A 13 0.56 11.01 -2.49
CA LEU A 13 1.23 12.10 -3.21
C LEU A 13 1.15 11.89 -4.73
N PHE A 14 1.55 10.71 -5.21
CA PHE A 14 1.51 10.40 -6.65
C PHE A 14 0.10 10.53 -7.21
N GLN A 15 -0.88 9.98 -6.48
CA GLN A 15 -2.28 10.09 -6.88
C GLN A 15 -2.74 11.56 -6.99
N MET A 16 -2.37 12.39 -6.03
CA MET A 16 -2.78 13.80 -6.03
C MET A 16 -1.99 14.62 -7.02
N PHE A 17 -0.71 14.40 -7.18
CA PHE A 17 0.14 15.11 -8.12
C PHE A 17 -0.33 14.92 -9.57
N PHE A 18 -0.55 13.67 -9.99
CA PHE A 18 -1.00 13.36 -11.35
C PHE A 18 -2.52 13.47 -11.53
N GLY A 19 -3.30 13.44 -10.45
CA GLY A 19 -4.76 13.51 -10.48
C GLY A 19 -5.34 14.91 -10.45
N MET A 20 -4.54 15.93 -10.11
CA MET A 20 -5.01 17.33 -10.12
C MET A 20 -5.17 17.85 -11.55
N PRO A 21 -6.27 18.56 -11.86
CA PRO A 21 -6.58 18.99 -13.22
C PRO A 21 -5.66 20.09 -13.74
N SER A 22 -4.93 20.77 -12.85
CA SER A 22 -4.05 21.89 -13.20
C SER A 22 -2.88 22.00 -12.25
N LYS A 23 -1.72 22.42 -12.74
CA LYS A 23 -0.60 22.84 -11.91
C LYS A 23 -0.95 24.15 -11.21
N ILE A 24 -0.75 24.20 -9.90
CA ILE A 24 -0.94 25.40 -9.07
C ILE A 24 0.43 25.82 -8.58
N ILE A 25 0.76 27.08 -8.81
CA ILE A 25 2.03 27.68 -8.39
C ILE A 25 1.79 28.45 -7.08
N GLY A 26 2.55 28.14 -6.06
CA GLY A 26 2.54 28.84 -4.78
C GLY A 26 3.22 30.21 -4.85
N THR A 27 3.15 30.96 -3.76
CA THR A 27 3.69 32.33 -3.65
C THR A 27 5.22 32.38 -3.87
N GLN A 28 5.91 31.28 -3.63
CA GLN A 28 7.36 31.14 -3.82
C GLN A 28 7.76 30.73 -5.25
N GLY A 29 6.80 30.63 -6.18
CA GLY A 29 7.07 30.24 -7.57
C GLY A 29 7.20 28.73 -7.80
N CYS A 30 7.02 27.89 -6.78
CA CYS A 30 7.09 26.42 -6.85
C CYS A 30 5.70 25.82 -7.11
N ALA A 31 5.64 24.68 -7.80
CA ALA A 31 4.41 23.94 -7.97
C ALA A 31 3.98 23.31 -6.63
N ILE A 32 2.73 23.50 -6.21
CA ILE A 32 2.16 23.02 -4.94
C ILE A 32 0.84 22.25 -5.11
N HIS A 33 0.46 21.94 -6.34
CA HIS A 33 -0.82 21.26 -6.61
C HIS A 33 -0.93 19.90 -5.93
N GLY A 34 0.17 19.11 -5.89
CA GLY A 34 0.24 17.84 -5.17
C GLY A 34 0.06 18.03 -3.65
N VAL A 35 0.67 19.07 -3.07
CA VAL A 35 0.51 19.42 -1.64
C VAL A 35 -0.95 19.74 -1.33
N ILE A 36 -1.57 20.62 -2.13
CA ILE A 36 -2.99 20.99 -1.97
C ILE A 36 -3.88 19.76 -2.07
N GLY A 37 -3.63 18.91 -3.09
CA GLY A 37 -4.36 17.67 -3.28
C GLY A 37 -4.19 16.70 -2.11
N PHE A 38 -2.95 16.53 -1.64
CA PHE A 38 -2.60 15.65 -0.52
C PHE A 38 -3.33 16.07 0.76
N ILE A 39 -3.21 17.34 1.16
CA ILE A 39 -3.88 17.86 2.37
C ILE A 39 -5.40 17.77 2.22
N GLY A 40 -5.92 18.10 1.03
CA GLY A 40 -7.36 17.98 0.78
C GLY A 40 -7.89 16.56 0.87
N ALA A 41 -7.13 15.58 0.38
CA ALA A 41 -7.44 14.16 0.47
C ALA A 41 -7.36 13.67 1.93
N LEU A 42 -6.30 14.05 2.64
CA LEU A 42 -6.10 13.69 4.05
C LEU A 42 -7.23 14.22 4.93
N ASN A 43 -7.61 15.50 4.77
CA ASN A 43 -8.75 16.08 5.48
C ASN A 43 -10.05 15.31 5.19
N ARG A 44 -10.31 14.96 3.93
CA ARG A 44 -11.48 14.15 3.57
C ARG A 44 -11.46 12.77 4.20
N LEU A 45 -10.32 12.10 4.21
CA LEU A 45 -10.16 10.80 4.89
C LEU A 45 -10.47 10.93 6.39
N CYS A 46 -9.97 11.99 7.04
CA CYS A 46 -10.27 12.28 8.45
C CYS A 46 -11.76 12.55 8.68
N ASP A 47 -12.42 13.28 7.80
CA ASP A 47 -13.85 13.57 7.90
C ASP A 47 -14.71 12.32 7.68
N MET A 48 -14.34 11.47 6.71
CA MET A 48 -15.07 10.24 6.36
C MET A 48 -14.96 9.17 7.44
N TYR A 49 -13.79 9.03 8.05
CA TYR A 49 -13.49 7.89 8.93
C TYR A 49 -13.30 8.28 10.40
N THR A 50 -13.18 9.57 10.72
CA THR A 50 -13.02 10.09 12.09
C THR A 50 -12.03 9.30 12.94
N PRO A 51 -10.75 9.19 12.50
CA PRO A 51 -9.75 8.40 13.20
C PRO A 51 -9.41 9.01 14.57
N SER A 52 -9.16 8.15 15.57
CA SER A 52 -8.58 8.54 16.87
C SER A 52 -7.05 8.52 16.85
N HIS A 53 -6.47 7.86 15.85
CA HIS A 53 -5.02 7.76 15.63
C HIS A 53 -4.75 7.91 14.14
N LEU A 54 -3.71 8.68 13.80
CA LEU A 54 -3.35 8.96 12.40
C LEU A 54 -1.83 8.93 12.23
N LEU A 55 -1.39 8.21 11.21
CA LEU A 55 0.00 8.13 10.82
C LEU A 55 0.13 8.23 9.30
N VAL A 56 1.12 8.99 8.83
CA VAL A 56 1.50 9.03 7.42
C VAL A 56 2.90 8.44 7.28
N MET A 57 3.06 7.45 6.41
CA MET A 57 4.34 6.78 6.19
C MET A 57 4.85 7.05 4.78
N PHE A 58 6.15 7.27 4.66
CA PHE A 58 6.83 7.50 3.40
C PHE A 58 7.99 6.51 3.22
N ASP A 59 8.30 6.14 1.96
CA ASP A 59 9.48 5.36 1.66
C ASP A 59 10.74 6.22 1.79
N GLY A 60 11.72 5.75 2.53
CA GLY A 60 13.06 6.31 2.50
C GLY A 60 13.91 5.69 1.38
N GLU A 61 14.93 6.41 0.94
CA GLU A 61 15.76 6.04 -0.23
C GLU A 61 16.76 4.89 0.00
N LYS A 62 16.63 4.07 1.04
CA LYS A 62 17.68 3.12 1.41
C LYS A 62 17.30 1.65 1.12
N ASN A 63 18.36 0.85 0.95
CA ASN A 63 18.46 -0.58 0.72
C ASN A 63 17.16 -1.39 0.73
N ASN A 64 16.78 -1.88 -0.46
CA ASN A 64 15.64 -2.78 -0.58
C ASN A 64 16.13 -4.24 -0.65
N PRO A 65 16.02 -5.02 0.44
CA PRO A 65 16.48 -6.41 0.47
C PRO A 65 15.74 -7.34 -0.51
N ARG A 66 14.56 -6.91 -1.03
CA ARG A 66 13.84 -7.65 -2.06
C ARG A 66 14.57 -7.69 -3.40
N LYS A 67 15.44 -6.69 -3.68
CA LYS A 67 16.30 -6.70 -4.88
C LYS A 67 17.37 -7.78 -4.84
N ASP A 68 17.78 -8.23 -3.66
CA ASP A 68 18.71 -9.35 -3.50
C ASP A 68 18.04 -10.71 -3.87
N ILE A 69 16.71 -10.77 -3.74
CA ILE A 69 15.92 -11.95 -4.09
C ILE A 69 15.58 -11.98 -5.58
N LEU A 70 15.27 -10.81 -6.17
CA LEU A 70 14.93 -10.64 -7.57
C LEU A 70 15.47 -9.29 -8.06
N ILE A 71 16.49 -9.34 -8.93
CA ILE A 71 17.17 -8.14 -9.46
C ILE A 71 16.17 -7.23 -10.21
N GLU A 72 15.23 -7.83 -10.93
CA GLU A 72 14.21 -7.12 -11.70
C GLU A 72 13.06 -6.58 -10.84
N TYR A 73 13.09 -6.78 -9.51
CA TYR A 73 12.07 -6.26 -8.60
C TYR A 73 11.94 -4.74 -8.70
N LYS A 74 10.75 -4.27 -9.04
CA LYS A 74 10.43 -2.86 -9.26
C LYS A 74 11.29 -2.15 -10.34
N ALA A 75 11.98 -2.92 -11.22
CA ALA A 75 12.84 -2.35 -12.26
C ALA A 75 12.06 -1.60 -13.36
N ASN A 76 10.74 -1.77 -13.43
CA ASN A 76 9.84 -1.07 -14.33
C ASN A 76 9.36 0.30 -13.79
N ARG A 77 9.78 0.71 -12.58
CA ARG A 77 9.44 2.01 -12.01
C ARG A 77 10.26 3.12 -12.65
N ILE A 78 9.65 4.30 -12.80
CA ILE A 78 10.32 5.49 -13.31
C ILE A 78 11.36 5.95 -12.29
N ASP A 79 12.57 6.23 -12.77
CA ASP A 79 13.58 6.92 -11.99
C ASP A 79 13.32 8.44 -12.09
N TYR A 80 12.92 9.03 -10.97
CA TYR A 80 12.59 10.46 -10.89
C TYR A 80 13.83 11.35 -10.71
N SER A 81 15.04 10.82 -10.57
CA SER A 81 16.26 11.61 -10.41
C SER A 81 16.58 12.50 -11.63
N GLU A 82 16.15 12.07 -12.82
CA GLU A 82 16.35 12.80 -14.10
C GLU A 82 15.08 13.49 -14.62
N VAL A 83 13.96 13.39 -13.88
CA VAL A 83 12.68 14.00 -14.28
C VAL A 83 12.68 15.48 -13.91
N PRO A 84 12.23 16.40 -14.81
CA PRO A 84 12.13 17.82 -14.49
C PRO A 84 11.29 18.08 -13.23
N ASP A 85 11.70 19.09 -12.44
CA ASP A 85 11.09 19.40 -11.14
C ASP A 85 9.56 19.58 -11.21
N ASP A 86 9.06 20.13 -12.29
CA ASP A 86 7.63 20.38 -12.49
C ASP A 86 6.82 19.12 -12.87
N GLU A 87 7.51 18.01 -13.17
CA GLU A 87 6.94 16.69 -13.44
C GLU A 87 7.31 15.66 -12.35
N ASN A 88 8.14 16.08 -11.40
CA ASN A 88 8.63 15.23 -10.32
C ASN A 88 7.80 15.43 -9.03
N PRO A 89 6.97 14.45 -8.60
CA PRO A 89 6.17 14.58 -7.38
C PRO A 89 7.03 14.74 -6.11
N PHE A 90 8.23 14.20 -6.09
CA PHE A 90 9.12 14.26 -4.91
C PHE A 90 9.57 15.67 -4.56
N THR A 91 9.57 16.60 -5.52
CA THR A 91 9.87 18.02 -5.25
C THR A 91 8.88 18.68 -4.28
N GLN A 92 7.71 18.08 -4.09
CA GLN A 92 6.68 18.58 -3.19
C GLN A 92 6.69 17.92 -1.79
N LEU A 93 7.51 16.89 -1.56
CA LEU A 93 7.63 16.22 -0.27
C LEU A 93 7.99 17.17 0.89
N PRO A 94 8.98 18.08 0.77
CA PRO A 94 9.32 18.99 1.86
C PRO A 94 8.09 19.80 2.34
N TYR A 95 7.29 20.30 1.41
CA TYR A 95 6.07 21.07 1.74
C TYR A 95 4.97 20.20 2.36
N ILE A 96 4.91 18.91 1.99
CA ILE A 96 3.99 17.95 2.64
C ILE A 96 4.42 17.71 4.08
N TYR A 97 5.72 17.53 4.34
CA TYR A 97 6.25 17.33 5.69
C TYR A 97 5.97 18.56 6.57
N GLU A 98 6.25 19.77 6.08
CA GLU A 98 5.90 21.02 6.76
C GLU A 98 4.39 21.14 7.04
N ALA A 99 3.56 20.71 6.09
CA ALA A 99 2.11 20.72 6.26
C ALA A 99 1.64 19.73 7.33
N LEU A 100 2.20 18.51 7.36
CA LEU A 100 1.89 17.51 8.37
C LEU A 100 2.31 17.98 9.77
N ASP A 101 3.50 18.59 9.90
CA ASP A 101 3.99 19.18 11.13
C ASP A 101 3.08 20.32 11.60
N TYR A 102 2.69 21.22 10.68
CA TYR A 102 1.76 22.32 10.99
C TYR A 102 0.38 21.82 11.47
N MET A 103 -0.07 20.70 10.92
CA MET A 103 -1.32 20.04 11.31
C MET A 103 -1.20 19.20 12.59
N GLY A 104 0.02 19.00 13.11
CA GLY A 104 0.30 18.14 14.26
C GLY A 104 0.10 16.66 13.97
N ILE A 105 0.27 16.24 12.70
CA ILE A 105 0.12 14.85 12.25
C ILE A 105 1.49 14.18 12.27
N ARG A 106 1.56 13.02 12.92
CA ARG A 106 2.79 12.21 12.93
C ARG A 106 3.03 11.58 11.57
N TRP A 107 4.27 11.67 11.12
CA TRP A 107 4.76 11.03 9.90
C TRP A 107 6.18 10.52 10.09
N ALA A 108 6.59 9.54 9.30
CA ALA A 108 7.95 9.05 9.27
C ALA A 108 8.32 8.53 7.87
N GLU A 109 9.63 8.57 7.58
CA GLU A 109 10.25 7.85 6.47
C GLU A 109 10.84 6.54 6.97
N THR A 110 10.73 5.49 6.18
CA THR A 110 11.40 4.22 6.47
C THR A 110 12.88 4.31 6.12
N THR A 111 13.73 3.57 6.87
CA THR A 111 15.19 3.60 6.64
C THR A 111 15.75 2.28 6.13
N ASP A 112 15.28 1.16 6.66
CA ASP A 112 15.89 -0.16 6.46
C ASP A 112 14.93 -1.19 5.83
N CYS A 113 13.69 -0.78 5.56
CA CYS A 113 12.64 -1.62 4.96
C CYS A 113 11.69 -0.75 4.12
N GLU A 114 10.85 -1.39 3.32
CA GLU A 114 9.79 -0.69 2.59
C GLU A 114 8.68 -0.22 3.55
N THR A 115 8.05 0.90 3.20
CA THR A 115 6.88 1.44 3.93
C THR A 115 5.78 0.40 4.13
N ASP A 116 5.60 -0.48 3.16
CA ASP A 116 4.60 -1.55 3.19
C ASP A 116 4.79 -2.49 4.39
N ASP A 117 6.04 -2.80 4.76
CA ASP A 117 6.33 -3.67 5.90
C ASP A 117 6.03 -2.98 7.24
N VAL A 118 6.30 -1.67 7.34
CA VAL A 118 5.96 -0.89 8.54
C VAL A 118 4.46 -0.74 8.70
N ILE A 119 3.74 -0.39 7.64
CA ILE A 119 2.27 -0.29 7.65
C ILE A 119 1.65 -1.65 8.02
N ALA A 120 2.18 -2.74 7.46
CA ALA A 120 1.75 -4.08 7.83
C ALA A 120 2.03 -4.40 9.29
N GLY A 121 3.19 -3.98 9.82
CA GLY A 121 3.54 -4.11 11.23
C GLY A 121 2.48 -3.49 12.14
N TYR A 122 2.09 -2.23 11.88
CA TYR A 122 1.01 -1.57 12.61
C TYR A 122 -0.33 -2.31 12.50
N ALA A 123 -0.69 -2.79 11.32
CA ALA A 123 -1.93 -3.52 11.11
C ALA A 123 -1.97 -4.85 11.87
N LEU A 124 -0.86 -5.57 11.92
CA LEU A 124 -0.72 -6.86 12.62
C LEU A 124 -0.69 -6.69 14.14
N GLU A 125 -0.02 -5.64 14.64
CA GLU A 125 0.10 -5.37 16.07
C GLU A 125 -1.23 -4.83 16.64
N HIS A 126 -1.80 -3.80 16.02
CA HIS A 126 -2.96 -3.09 16.55
C HIS A 126 -4.31 -3.55 16.02
N GLY A 127 -4.35 -4.34 14.95
CA GLY A 127 -5.60 -4.85 14.37
C GLY A 127 -6.41 -5.77 15.30
N LYS A 128 -5.86 -6.17 16.44
CA LYS A 128 -6.58 -6.91 17.48
C LYS A 128 -7.35 -6.01 18.43
N GLU A 129 -6.90 -4.78 18.62
CA GLU A 129 -7.38 -3.84 19.65
C GLU A 129 -8.23 -2.72 19.04
N CYS A 130 -7.88 -2.23 17.86
CA CYS A 130 -8.59 -1.14 17.17
C CYS A 130 -8.95 -1.52 15.73
N GLU A 131 -9.83 -0.74 15.10
CA GLU A 131 -10.05 -0.80 13.66
C GLU A 131 -8.88 -0.11 12.94
N VAL A 132 -8.21 -0.82 12.03
CA VAL A 132 -7.11 -0.28 11.24
C VAL A 132 -7.57 -0.05 9.80
N LEU A 133 -7.39 1.16 9.32
CA LEU A 133 -7.70 1.59 7.95
C LEU A 133 -6.41 1.99 7.26
N ILE A 134 -6.04 1.27 6.20
CA ILE A 134 -4.85 1.55 5.39
C ILE A 134 -5.30 2.29 4.14
N SER A 135 -4.86 3.53 3.94
CA SER A 135 -5.15 4.30 2.72
C SER A 135 -4.02 4.12 1.72
N SER A 136 -4.24 3.25 0.73
CA SER A 136 -3.32 2.99 -0.38
C SER A 136 -4.03 2.33 -1.56
N PHE A 137 -3.46 2.47 -2.77
CA PHE A 137 -3.85 1.72 -3.96
C PHE A 137 -3.09 0.41 -4.09
N ASP A 138 -2.05 0.20 -3.29
CA ASP A 138 -1.30 -1.05 -3.34
C ASP A 138 -2.19 -2.22 -2.94
N SER A 139 -2.20 -3.23 -3.78
CA SER A 139 -2.99 -4.43 -3.57
C SER A 139 -2.34 -5.41 -2.60
N ASP A 140 -1.08 -5.24 -2.28
CA ASP A 140 -0.38 -6.15 -1.37
C ASP A 140 -0.92 -6.04 0.06
N TYR A 141 -1.46 -4.88 0.44
CA TYR A 141 -2.18 -4.74 1.71
C TYR A 141 -3.45 -5.59 1.84
N PHE A 142 -3.98 -6.13 0.76
CA PHE A 142 -5.17 -6.98 0.82
C PHE A 142 -4.93 -8.29 1.59
N GLN A 143 -3.69 -8.75 1.69
CA GLN A 143 -3.32 -9.89 2.52
C GLN A 143 -3.50 -9.65 4.03
N LEU A 144 -3.64 -8.38 4.46
CA LEU A 144 -3.82 -7.98 5.85
C LEU A 144 -5.30 -7.84 6.25
N ILE A 145 -6.21 -7.84 5.26
CA ILE A 145 -7.63 -7.60 5.50
C ILE A 145 -8.22 -8.70 6.37
N ASN A 146 -8.96 -8.26 7.38
CA ASN A 146 -9.76 -9.11 8.27
C ASN A 146 -10.96 -8.29 8.80
N ASP A 147 -11.62 -8.76 9.85
CA ASP A 147 -12.79 -8.08 10.42
C ASP A 147 -12.48 -6.66 10.89
N ARG A 148 -11.23 -6.36 11.27
CA ARG A 148 -10.80 -5.06 11.82
C ARG A 148 -9.85 -4.29 10.93
N VAL A 149 -9.15 -4.95 10.03
CA VAL A 149 -8.21 -4.31 9.08
C VAL A 149 -8.88 -4.18 7.72
N LYS A 150 -8.93 -2.96 7.18
CA LYS A 150 -9.51 -2.68 5.86
C LYS A 150 -8.59 -1.76 5.07
N VAL A 151 -8.69 -1.80 3.76
CA VAL A 151 -7.93 -0.95 2.86
C VAL A 151 -8.86 0.07 2.19
N ILE A 152 -8.45 1.33 2.18
CA ILE A 152 -9.17 2.43 1.55
C ILE A 152 -8.47 2.75 0.23
N ARG A 153 -9.17 2.64 -0.87
CA ARG A 153 -8.78 3.18 -2.18
C ARG A 153 -9.44 4.54 -2.36
N TYR A 154 -8.71 5.59 -1.95
CA TYR A 154 -9.25 6.95 -1.98
C TYR A 154 -9.40 7.47 -3.42
N ARG A 155 -10.62 7.89 -3.79
CA ARG A 155 -10.95 8.51 -5.07
C ARG A 155 -12.01 9.62 -4.90
N GLY A 156 -11.81 10.47 -3.90
CA GLY A 156 -12.80 11.50 -3.58
C GLY A 156 -14.17 10.89 -3.27
N GLN A 157 -15.19 11.25 -4.04
CA GLN A 157 -16.55 10.71 -3.86
C GLN A 157 -16.68 9.23 -4.22
N SER A 158 -15.80 8.70 -5.07
CA SER A 158 -15.78 7.29 -5.49
C SER A 158 -14.81 6.45 -4.65
N THR A 159 -14.49 6.93 -3.43
CA THR A 159 -13.62 6.20 -2.49
C THR A 159 -14.22 4.84 -2.17
N GLN A 160 -13.39 3.80 -2.24
CA GLN A 160 -13.80 2.42 -2.00
C GLN A 160 -13.14 1.88 -0.75
N LEU A 161 -13.94 1.33 0.15
CA LEU A 161 -13.47 0.54 1.27
C LEU A 161 -13.39 -0.92 0.83
N CYS A 162 -12.19 -1.49 0.89
CA CYS A 162 -11.92 -2.88 0.55
C CYS A 162 -11.89 -3.70 1.86
N ASP A 163 -12.82 -4.61 1.98
CA ASP A 163 -12.97 -5.56 3.09
C ASP A 163 -12.91 -7.01 2.57
N GLY A 164 -13.16 -7.99 3.44
CA GLY A 164 -13.16 -9.40 3.05
C GLY A 164 -14.14 -9.73 1.95
N LYS A 165 -15.32 -9.10 1.96
CA LYS A 165 -16.34 -9.29 0.91
C LYS A 165 -15.83 -8.80 -0.43
N TYR A 166 -15.20 -7.62 -0.46
CA TYR A 166 -14.61 -7.09 -1.69
C TYR A 166 -13.55 -8.04 -2.28
N ILE A 167 -12.68 -8.63 -1.44
CA ILE A 167 -11.66 -9.58 -1.91
C ILE A 167 -12.30 -10.83 -2.50
N CYS A 168 -13.27 -11.41 -1.80
CA CYS A 168 -14.00 -12.59 -2.30
C CYS A 168 -14.71 -12.32 -3.64
N GLU A 169 -15.41 -11.19 -3.78
CA GLU A 169 -16.13 -10.85 -5.00
C GLU A 169 -15.19 -10.55 -6.18
N LYS A 170 -14.06 -9.89 -5.92
CA LYS A 170 -13.16 -9.44 -6.98
C LYS A 170 -12.15 -10.49 -7.42
N PHE A 171 -11.60 -11.26 -6.49
CA PHE A 171 -10.50 -12.19 -6.75
C PHE A 171 -10.92 -13.66 -6.64
N GLY A 172 -12.09 -13.94 -6.06
CA GLY A 172 -12.59 -15.30 -5.87
C GLY A 172 -11.87 -16.09 -4.78
N VAL A 173 -11.14 -15.42 -3.89
CA VAL A 173 -10.42 -16.00 -2.75
C VAL A 173 -10.72 -15.20 -1.48
N THR A 174 -10.49 -15.81 -0.31
CA THR A 174 -10.58 -15.06 0.96
C THR A 174 -9.32 -14.21 1.19
N PRO A 175 -9.37 -13.17 2.05
CA PRO A 175 -8.19 -12.34 2.36
C PRO A 175 -6.99 -13.16 2.85
N GLU A 176 -7.20 -14.18 3.67
CA GLU A 176 -6.15 -15.05 4.19
C GLU A 176 -5.43 -15.83 3.08
N ARG A 177 -6.07 -15.98 1.92
CA ARG A 177 -5.54 -16.66 0.74
C ARG A 177 -5.06 -15.69 -0.34
N TYR A 178 -5.14 -14.39 -0.08
CA TYR A 178 -4.76 -13.39 -1.08
C TYR A 178 -3.27 -13.42 -1.41
N LEU A 179 -2.40 -13.66 -0.41
CA LEU A 179 -0.97 -13.87 -0.64
C LEU A 179 -0.70 -15.06 -1.57
N ASP A 180 -1.36 -16.20 -1.31
CA ASP A 180 -1.23 -17.40 -2.15
C ASP A 180 -1.67 -17.13 -3.59
N TYR A 181 -2.78 -16.40 -3.74
CA TYR A 181 -3.27 -15.95 -5.03
C TYR A 181 -2.24 -15.09 -5.77
N LYS A 182 -1.65 -14.10 -5.10
CA LYS A 182 -0.60 -13.24 -5.67
C LYS A 182 0.65 -14.03 -6.04
N CYS A 183 1.06 -15.00 -5.25
CA CYS A 183 2.20 -15.87 -5.57
C CYS A 183 2.01 -16.65 -6.89
N LEU A 184 0.78 -17.13 -7.14
CA LEU A 184 0.44 -17.87 -8.36
C LEU A 184 0.35 -16.96 -9.59
N VAL A 185 -0.32 -15.80 -9.46
CA VAL A 185 -0.59 -14.87 -10.57
C VAL A 185 0.59 -13.95 -10.86
N GLY A 186 1.41 -13.67 -9.84
CA GLY A 186 2.45 -12.65 -9.87
C GLY A 186 1.93 -11.25 -9.60
N ASP A 187 2.84 -10.27 -9.70
CA ASP A 187 2.55 -8.86 -9.61
C ASP A 187 3.26 -8.07 -10.72
N THR A 188 2.51 -7.58 -11.68
CA THR A 188 3.06 -6.79 -12.78
C THR A 188 3.52 -5.41 -12.35
N SER A 189 2.94 -4.83 -11.29
CA SER A 189 3.34 -3.50 -10.76
C SER A 189 4.74 -3.55 -10.15
N ASP A 190 5.09 -4.66 -9.53
CA ASP A 190 6.41 -4.89 -8.91
C ASP A 190 7.34 -5.77 -9.76
N ASN A 191 6.93 -6.03 -11.01
CA ASN A 191 7.69 -6.87 -11.94
C ASN A 191 7.98 -8.28 -11.40
N ILE A 192 7.01 -8.85 -10.66
CA ILE A 192 7.08 -10.22 -10.12
C ILE A 192 6.31 -11.16 -11.05
N PRO A 193 6.98 -12.04 -11.80
CA PRO A 193 6.30 -13.00 -12.65
C PRO A 193 5.62 -14.10 -11.83
N GLY A 194 4.36 -14.43 -12.20
CA GLY A 194 3.64 -15.58 -11.67
C GLY A 194 4.00 -16.89 -12.42
N ILE A 195 3.26 -17.95 -12.11
CA ILE A 195 3.41 -19.25 -12.80
C ILE A 195 2.83 -19.13 -14.21
N ARG A 196 3.65 -19.45 -15.21
CA ARG A 196 3.22 -19.38 -16.60
C ARG A 196 2.01 -20.28 -16.89
N GLY A 197 0.96 -19.68 -17.41
CA GLY A 197 -0.29 -20.38 -17.73
C GLY A 197 -1.32 -20.42 -16.59
N ILE A 198 -1.00 -19.83 -15.44
CA ILE A 198 -1.91 -19.65 -14.31
C ILE A 198 -2.34 -18.21 -14.26
N GLY A 199 -3.56 -17.93 -14.73
CA GLY A 199 -4.19 -16.62 -14.60
C GLY A 199 -5.13 -16.54 -13.39
N PRO A 200 -5.76 -15.38 -13.16
CA PRO A 200 -6.60 -15.10 -12.00
C PRO A 200 -7.66 -16.17 -11.69
N LYS A 201 -8.42 -16.60 -12.69
CA LYS A 201 -9.48 -17.62 -12.50
C LYS A 201 -8.93 -19.00 -12.13
N THR A 202 -7.79 -19.38 -12.74
CA THR A 202 -7.16 -20.66 -12.45
C THR A 202 -6.53 -20.66 -11.07
N ALA A 203 -5.89 -19.57 -10.66
CA ALA A 203 -5.32 -19.40 -9.32
C ALA A 203 -6.40 -19.50 -8.25
N ALA A 204 -7.49 -18.76 -8.39
CA ALA A 204 -8.62 -18.81 -7.45
C ALA A 204 -9.22 -20.22 -7.36
N LYS A 205 -9.37 -20.92 -8.49
CA LYS A 205 -9.85 -22.30 -8.52
C LYS A 205 -8.93 -23.24 -7.75
N LEU A 206 -7.63 -23.21 -8.03
CA LEU A 206 -6.63 -24.04 -7.33
C LEU A 206 -6.66 -23.81 -5.81
N ILE A 207 -6.69 -22.55 -5.38
CA ILE A 207 -6.73 -22.18 -3.96
C ILE A 207 -8.01 -22.70 -3.30
N ASN A 208 -9.16 -22.56 -3.93
CA ASN A 208 -10.43 -23.01 -3.36
C ASN A 208 -10.55 -24.54 -3.31
N GLU A 209 -9.90 -25.26 -4.22
CA GLU A 209 -9.94 -26.73 -4.27
C GLU A 209 -8.85 -27.39 -3.41
N LEU A 210 -7.64 -26.82 -3.38
CA LEU A 210 -6.48 -27.46 -2.78
C LEU A 210 -5.95 -26.75 -1.53
N GLY A 211 -6.22 -25.45 -1.36
CA GLY A 211 -5.79 -24.66 -0.21
C GLY A 211 -4.69 -23.67 -0.54
N ASP A 212 -3.70 -23.49 0.36
CA ASP A 212 -2.58 -22.57 0.17
C ASP A 212 -1.53 -23.12 -0.81
N ILE A 213 -0.49 -22.32 -1.09
CA ILE A 213 0.56 -22.73 -2.04
C ILE A 213 1.31 -23.98 -1.60
N GLU A 214 1.46 -24.23 -0.30
CA GLU A 214 2.12 -25.44 0.18
C GLU A 214 1.23 -26.66 -0.05
N ALA A 215 -0.06 -26.58 0.27
CA ALA A 215 -1.03 -27.62 -0.05
C ALA A 215 -1.15 -27.87 -1.57
N ILE A 216 -1.09 -26.82 -2.40
CA ILE A 216 -1.12 -26.95 -3.87
C ILE A 216 0.12 -27.70 -4.36
N LYS A 217 1.31 -27.42 -3.81
CA LYS A 217 2.55 -28.16 -4.14
C LYS A 217 2.46 -29.63 -3.76
N GLU A 218 2.03 -29.94 -2.53
CA GLU A 218 1.94 -31.31 -2.01
C GLU A 218 0.88 -32.15 -2.74
N ARG A 219 -0.23 -31.51 -3.13
CA ARG A 219 -1.38 -32.14 -3.75
C ARG A 219 -1.46 -31.93 -5.25
N SER A 220 -0.34 -31.60 -5.90
CA SER A 220 -0.30 -31.32 -7.35
C SER A 220 -0.83 -32.50 -8.20
N THR A 221 -0.69 -33.74 -7.70
CA THR A 221 -1.21 -34.97 -8.35
C THR A 221 -2.73 -35.00 -8.46
N GLU A 222 -3.46 -34.23 -7.65
CA GLU A 222 -4.94 -34.11 -7.71
C GLU A 222 -5.39 -33.17 -8.83
N ILE A 223 -4.46 -32.39 -9.42
CA ILE A 223 -4.76 -31.50 -10.54
C ILE A 223 -4.98 -32.33 -11.79
N THR A 224 -6.22 -32.32 -12.29
CA THR A 224 -6.66 -33.12 -13.44
C THR A 224 -5.92 -32.76 -14.74
N SER A 225 -5.63 -31.48 -14.94
CA SER A 225 -4.91 -31.01 -16.15
C SER A 225 -3.41 -31.27 -16.02
N GLU A 226 -2.89 -32.17 -16.86
CA GLU A 226 -1.43 -32.45 -16.91
C GLU A 226 -0.58 -31.21 -17.16
N LYS A 227 -1.04 -30.31 -18.04
CA LYS A 227 -0.37 -29.04 -18.32
C LYS A 227 -0.28 -28.16 -17.09
N LEU A 228 -1.37 -28.09 -16.32
CA LEU A 228 -1.43 -27.25 -15.11
C LEU A 228 -0.59 -27.88 -13.99
N ARG A 229 -0.64 -29.19 -13.84
CA ARG A 229 0.19 -29.93 -12.89
C ARG A 229 1.67 -29.71 -13.18
N ALA A 230 2.10 -29.92 -14.44
CA ALA A 230 3.48 -29.67 -14.85
C ALA A 230 3.92 -28.21 -14.60
N ALA A 231 3.02 -27.22 -14.75
CA ALA A 231 3.31 -25.83 -14.45
C ALA A 231 3.53 -25.59 -12.95
N ILE A 232 2.75 -26.23 -12.09
CA ILE A 232 2.91 -26.16 -10.62
C ILE A 232 4.20 -26.87 -10.21
N ASP A 233 4.42 -28.11 -10.66
CA ASP A 233 5.61 -28.90 -10.32
C ASP A 233 6.92 -28.21 -10.74
N GLY A 234 6.93 -27.59 -11.92
CA GLY A 234 8.08 -26.79 -12.40
C GLY A 234 8.17 -25.39 -11.77
N GLY A 235 7.16 -24.95 -11.02
CA GLY A 235 7.04 -23.59 -10.48
C GLY A 235 7.36 -23.46 -8.98
N HIS A 236 7.79 -24.50 -8.29
CA HIS A 236 7.99 -24.47 -6.83
C HIS A 236 8.96 -23.36 -6.37
N GLU A 237 10.07 -23.17 -7.08
CA GLU A 237 11.04 -22.10 -6.77
C GLU A 237 10.42 -20.71 -6.97
N ILE A 238 9.63 -20.54 -8.04
CA ILE A 238 8.90 -19.28 -8.32
C ILE A 238 7.95 -18.98 -7.18
N LEU A 239 7.16 -19.95 -6.72
CA LEU A 239 6.21 -19.76 -5.62
C LEU A 239 6.91 -19.37 -4.31
N THR A 240 8.02 -20.05 -3.98
CA THR A 240 8.83 -19.74 -2.80
C THR A 240 9.40 -18.33 -2.87
N ARG A 241 9.98 -17.97 -4.03
CA ARG A 241 10.49 -16.62 -4.29
C ARG A 241 9.39 -15.57 -4.20
N ASN A 242 8.25 -15.78 -4.85
CA ASN A 242 7.14 -14.83 -4.85
C ASN A 242 6.57 -14.63 -3.45
N SER A 243 6.44 -15.69 -2.65
CA SER A 243 6.07 -15.58 -1.25
C SER A 243 7.07 -14.74 -0.44
N ALA A 244 8.36 -14.90 -0.69
CA ALA A 244 9.39 -14.10 -0.03
C ALA A 244 9.36 -12.61 -0.43
N LEU A 245 8.95 -12.30 -1.66
CA LEU A 245 8.86 -10.93 -2.18
C LEU A 245 7.57 -10.21 -1.75
N ILE A 246 6.42 -10.91 -1.78
CA ILE A 246 5.09 -10.30 -1.64
C ILE A 246 4.61 -10.27 -0.18
N LYS A 247 5.08 -11.20 0.66
CA LYS A 247 4.65 -11.27 2.07
C LYS A 247 5.09 -10.03 2.84
N LEU A 248 4.13 -9.36 3.47
CA LEU A 248 4.33 -8.16 4.28
C LEU A 248 4.50 -8.47 5.77
N GLY A 249 5.02 -7.51 6.54
CA GLY A 249 5.08 -7.56 8.00
C GLY A 249 6.25 -8.36 8.57
N LYS A 250 7.41 -8.36 7.92
CA LYS A 250 8.62 -9.11 8.33
C LYS A 250 9.42 -8.42 9.45
N GLY A 251 8.76 -8.06 10.56
CA GLY A 251 9.47 -7.56 11.75
C GLY A 251 10.03 -6.15 11.60
N ALA A 252 9.40 -5.30 10.82
CA ALA A 252 9.75 -3.89 10.71
C ALA A 252 9.57 -3.18 12.07
N ALA A 253 10.53 -2.35 12.46
CA ALA A 253 10.41 -1.52 13.64
C ALA A 253 9.34 -0.45 13.42
N LEU A 254 8.45 -0.28 14.40
CA LEU A 254 7.43 0.76 14.33
C LEU A 254 8.01 2.07 14.89
N PRO A 255 8.00 3.18 14.12
CA PRO A 255 8.62 4.44 14.52
C PRO A 255 7.92 5.13 15.70
N PHE A 256 6.65 4.81 15.94
CA PHE A 256 5.83 5.41 17.00
C PHE A 256 4.97 4.36 17.69
N THR A 257 4.76 4.55 18.99
CA THR A 257 3.72 3.85 19.74
C THR A 257 2.33 4.37 19.35
N LEU A 258 1.28 3.62 19.67
CA LEU A 258 -0.10 4.04 19.39
C LEU A 258 -0.44 5.36 20.08
N ASP A 259 0.03 5.60 21.31
CA ASP A 259 -0.22 6.84 22.03
C ASP A 259 0.45 8.06 21.37
N GLU A 260 1.62 7.92 20.75
CA GLU A 260 2.31 9.00 20.08
C GLU A 260 1.63 9.45 18.78
N ILE A 261 0.82 8.58 18.18
CA ILE A 261 0.05 8.86 16.96
C ILE A 261 -1.42 9.17 17.23
N ARG A 262 -1.77 9.47 18.52
CA ARG A 262 -3.10 10.01 18.84
C ARG A 262 -3.38 11.26 18.02
N PHE A 263 -4.58 11.31 17.47
CA PHE A 263 -4.99 12.38 16.58
C PHE A 263 -6.28 13.06 17.05
N THR A 264 -6.20 14.36 17.17
CA THR A 264 -7.37 15.23 17.33
C THR A 264 -7.44 16.11 16.10
N ASN A 265 -8.45 15.90 15.26
CA ASN A 265 -8.59 16.63 14.01
C ASN A 265 -8.64 18.15 14.29
N PRO A 266 -7.63 18.93 13.86
CA PRO A 266 -7.58 20.38 14.10
C PRO A 266 -8.62 21.15 13.24
N ARG A 267 -9.29 20.45 12.30
CA ARG A 267 -10.29 21.02 11.37
C ARG A 267 -9.76 22.19 10.54
N LEU A 268 -8.45 22.19 10.26
CA LEU A 268 -7.82 23.20 9.43
C LEU A 268 -8.23 22.99 7.96
N ARG A 269 -8.64 24.08 7.32
CA ARG A 269 -8.91 24.04 5.87
C ARG A 269 -7.59 23.93 5.09
N THR A 270 -7.62 23.26 3.95
CA THR A 270 -6.43 23.10 3.09
C THR A 270 -5.69 24.41 2.86
N MET A 271 -6.41 25.49 2.53
CA MET A 271 -5.80 26.81 2.28
C MET A 271 -5.27 27.51 3.55
N GLU A 272 -5.74 27.15 4.73
CA GLU A 272 -5.19 27.64 6.01
C GLU A 272 -3.82 26.97 6.24
N VAL A 273 -3.71 25.67 5.98
CA VAL A 273 -2.44 24.93 6.07
C VAL A 273 -1.44 25.48 5.06
N ILE A 274 -1.84 25.64 3.79
CA ILE A 274 -0.97 26.18 2.71
C ILE A 274 -0.42 27.55 3.09
N ARG A 275 -1.25 28.47 3.62
CA ARG A 275 -0.78 29.77 4.11
C ARG A 275 0.11 29.64 5.34
N GLY A 276 -0.20 28.69 6.22
CA GLY A 276 0.58 28.43 7.44
C GLY A 276 2.01 27.98 7.15
N ILE A 277 2.24 27.28 6.03
CA ILE A 277 3.58 26.89 5.56
C ILE A 277 4.20 27.88 4.56
N GLY A 278 3.64 29.08 4.42
CA GLY A 278 4.24 30.19 3.64
C GLY A 278 3.96 30.16 2.13
N HIS A 279 2.90 29.48 1.67
CA HIS A 279 2.50 29.38 0.25
C HIS A 279 1.14 29.97 -0.09
#